data_191e6d789bb0fb18ce0a830cf565dc13
#
_entry.id   191e6d789bb0fb18ce0a830cf565dc13
#
_cell.length_a   1.000
_cell.length_b   1.000
_cell.length_c   1.000
_cell.angle_alpha   90.00
_cell.angle_beta   90.00
_cell.angle_gamma   90.00
#
_symmetry.space_group_name_H-M   'P 1'
#
loop_
_entity.id
_entity.type
_entity.pdbx_description
1 polymer ?
#
loop_
_entity_poly.entity_id
_entity_poly.type
_entity_poly.pdbx_seq_one_letter_code
_entity_poly.pdbx_strand_id
1 'polypeptide(L)'
;MLFIGTFFICLFIFMMQFLWRYVDELVGKGLEMSVLAQFFFYSALTLIPLSLPLAILLAALMTFGNFGERYELLSMKAAGIPLLRIIRPLIIFCTFLCCTSFYFQNVIAPKAQIKLLTLLVSMKQTSPELDIPEGVFYDEIEGYNIYVKQKDRETGMLKDVLIYNFSDGFENAHIIWASEGKMEMTADKQHLYLHLYNGEQFENLKSQTISSNNVPYRRETFREKHTIIEFDGGFNMVDGSFLSDRSDSKNMIEISQSIDSLSHRADSLGRSMYNEIKASTYRNIILSKTDSAKIVETNSKINVDSLFNSYTLAEKDKTQIGRAHV
;
A
#
# COMPACT_ATOMS: atom_id res chain seq x y z
N MET A 1 33.14 -5.18 18.27
CA MET A 1 32.84 -3.76 18.53
C MET A 1 32.61 -2.96 17.22
N LEU A 2 33.50 -3.00 16.23
CA LEU A 2 33.34 -2.27 14.95
C LEU A 2 32.02 -2.55 14.24
N PHE A 3 31.61 -3.83 14.11
CA PHE A 3 30.35 -4.21 13.47
C PHE A 3 29.14 -3.57 14.14
N ILE A 4 29.06 -3.57 15.45
CA ILE A 4 27.92 -2.97 16.19
C ILE A 4 27.87 -1.47 15.94
N GLY A 5 29.02 -0.78 15.97
CA GLY A 5 29.11 0.66 15.68
C GLY A 5 28.65 0.99 14.26
N THR A 6 29.18 0.29 13.26
CA THR A 6 28.78 0.48 11.85
C THR A 6 27.33 0.14 11.60
N PHE A 7 26.79 -0.88 12.27
CA PHE A 7 25.38 -1.26 12.18
C PHE A 7 24.46 -0.13 12.68
N PHE A 8 24.72 0.43 13.86
CA PHE A 8 23.93 1.54 14.37
C PHE A 8 24.03 2.80 13.51
N ILE A 9 25.21 3.09 12.96
CA ILE A 9 25.40 4.22 12.03
C ILE A 9 24.56 4.01 10.76
N CYS A 10 24.63 2.82 10.15
CA CYS A 10 23.82 2.51 8.97
C CYS A 10 22.33 2.55 9.27
N LEU A 11 21.91 1.96 10.38
CA LEU A 11 20.51 1.98 10.82
C LEU A 11 20.00 3.41 11.03
N PHE A 12 20.81 4.27 11.67
CA PHE A 12 20.47 5.67 11.87
C PHE A 12 20.32 6.44 10.55
N ILE A 13 21.22 6.21 9.58
CA ILE A 13 21.13 6.85 8.26
C ILE A 13 19.84 6.43 7.54
N PHE A 14 19.52 5.13 7.52
CA PHE A 14 18.29 4.65 6.92
C PHE A 14 17.05 5.13 7.67
N MET A 15 17.11 5.23 8.99
CA MET A 15 16.02 5.77 9.81
C MET A 15 15.77 7.25 9.47
N MET A 16 16.83 8.07 9.33
CA MET A 16 16.68 9.48 8.93
C MET A 16 16.10 9.61 7.53
N GLN A 17 16.54 8.78 6.58
CA GLN A 17 15.97 8.75 5.23
C GLN A 17 14.49 8.33 5.25
N PHE A 18 14.15 7.35 6.06
CA PHE A 18 12.77 6.89 6.23
C PHE A 18 11.88 7.97 6.86
N LEU A 19 12.35 8.63 7.91
CA LEU A 19 11.63 9.73 8.56
C LEU A 19 11.35 10.89 7.64
N TRP A 20 12.32 11.26 6.80
CA TRP A 20 12.15 12.32 5.82
C TRP A 20 11.00 12.04 4.86
N ARG A 21 10.80 10.77 4.53
CA ARG A 21 9.72 10.34 3.66
C ARG A 21 8.32 10.50 4.27
N TYR A 22 8.22 10.38 5.60
CA TYR A 22 6.95 10.40 6.33
C TYR A 22 6.81 11.63 7.25
N VAL A 23 7.58 12.67 6.99
CA VAL A 23 7.55 13.88 7.82
C VAL A 23 6.17 14.55 7.81
N ASP A 24 5.50 14.52 6.67
CA ASP A 24 4.16 15.13 6.52
C ASP A 24 3.09 14.41 7.35
N GLU A 25 3.22 13.10 7.54
CA GLU A 25 2.32 12.32 8.39
C GLU A 25 2.63 12.47 9.89
N LEU A 26 3.84 12.88 10.24
CA LEU A 26 4.29 12.97 11.63
C LEU A 26 4.10 14.37 12.22
N VAL A 27 4.25 15.42 11.41
CA VAL A 27 4.25 16.81 11.85
C VAL A 27 2.84 17.41 11.70
N GLY A 28 2.40 18.13 12.71
CA GLY A 28 1.14 18.89 12.68
C GLY A 28 -0.11 18.13 13.10
N LYS A 29 -0.08 16.81 13.18
CA LYS A 29 -1.28 15.99 13.49
C LYS A 29 -1.56 15.80 14.99
N GLY A 30 -0.79 16.41 15.89
CA GLY A 30 -1.02 16.32 17.34
C GLY A 30 -1.02 14.89 17.88
N LEU A 31 -0.15 14.03 17.34
CA LEU A 31 -0.02 12.63 17.73
C LEU A 31 0.58 12.49 19.11
N GLU A 32 0.11 11.51 19.88
CA GLU A 32 0.69 11.19 21.17
C GLU A 32 2.14 10.69 21.05
N MET A 33 2.98 11.02 22.03
CA MET A 33 4.37 10.56 22.08
C MET A 33 4.49 9.02 22.09
N SER A 34 3.52 8.33 22.64
CA SER A 34 3.44 6.86 22.64
C SER A 34 3.33 6.29 21.24
N VAL A 35 2.52 6.91 20.38
CA VAL A 35 2.30 6.51 18.98
C VAL A 35 3.57 6.78 18.16
N LEU A 36 4.20 7.94 18.36
CA LEU A 36 5.48 8.24 17.73
C LEU A 36 6.56 7.22 18.11
N ALA A 37 6.67 6.88 19.40
CA ALA A 37 7.65 5.89 19.86
C ALA A 37 7.41 4.51 19.23
N GLN A 38 6.16 4.08 19.11
CA GLN A 38 5.81 2.84 18.42
C GLN A 38 6.18 2.91 16.93
N PHE A 39 5.89 4.01 16.27
CA PHE A 39 6.26 4.23 14.86
C PHE A 39 7.77 4.10 14.66
N PHE A 40 8.57 4.79 15.46
CA PHE A 40 10.04 4.69 15.41
C PHE A 40 10.54 3.27 15.66
N PHE A 41 9.96 2.57 16.63
CA PHE A 41 10.33 1.21 16.96
C PHE A 41 10.05 0.23 15.83
N TYR A 42 8.84 0.25 15.24
CA TYR A 42 8.50 -0.64 14.13
C TYR A 42 9.24 -0.27 12.84
N SER A 43 9.50 1.02 12.60
CA SER A 43 10.35 1.48 11.49
C SER A 43 11.77 0.93 11.62
N ALA A 44 12.37 1.03 12.80
CA ALA A 44 13.69 0.49 13.06
C ALA A 44 13.73 -1.02 12.78
N LEU A 45 12.76 -1.79 13.28
CA LEU A 45 12.66 -3.22 13.02
C LEU A 45 12.58 -3.54 11.52
N THR A 46 11.81 -2.78 10.76
CA THR A 46 11.67 -2.97 9.31
C THR A 46 12.96 -2.64 8.55
N LEU A 47 13.76 -1.72 9.06
CA LEU A 47 15.02 -1.29 8.42
C LEU A 47 16.23 -2.17 8.79
N ILE A 48 16.14 -3.02 9.82
CA ILE A 48 17.23 -3.93 10.21
C ILE A 48 17.73 -4.80 9.05
N PRO A 49 16.88 -5.52 8.29
CA PRO A 49 17.36 -6.38 7.20
C PRO A 49 18.08 -5.62 6.10
N LEU A 50 17.70 -4.37 5.86
CA LEU A 50 18.31 -3.51 4.85
C LEU A 50 19.67 -2.97 5.32
N SER A 51 19.80 -2.65 6.61
CA SER A 51 21.05 -2.10 7.18
C SER A 51 22.14 -3.14 7.39
N LEU A 52 21.77 -4.42 7.62
CA LEU A 52 22.72 -5.50 7.92
C LEU A 52 23.78 -5.71 6.82
N PRO A 53 23.45 -5.88 5.54
CA PRO A 53 24.45 -6.11 4.50
C PRO A 53 25.46 -4.96 4.38
N LEU A 54 24.96 -3.72 4.46
CA LEU A 54 25.80 -2.53 4.38
C LEU A 54 26.73 -2.42 5.60
N ALA A 55 26.21 -2.69 6.78
CA ALA A 55 26.99 -2.69 8.02
C ALA A 55 28.08 -3.75 8.01
N ILE A 56 27.79 -4.97 7.51
CA ILE A 56 28.79 -6.04 7.37
C ILE A 56 29.89 -5.61 6.40
N LEU A 57 29.52 -5.05 5.24
CA LEU A 57 30.46 -4.59 4.24
C LEU A 57 31.38 -3.52 4.82
N LEU A 58 30.81 -2.50 5.47
CA LEU A 58 31.57 -1.40 6.06
C LEU A 58 32.49 -1.88 7.19
N ALA A 59 31.97 -2.74 8.08
CA ALA A 59 32.77 -3.33 9.14
C ALA A 59 33.95 -4.18 8.62
N ALA A 60 33.70 -4.97 7.57
CA ALA A 60 34.74 -5.77 6.93
C ALA A 60 35.80 -4.87 6.28
N LEU A 61 35.40 -3.85 5.55
CA LEU A 61 36.31 -2.86 4.95
C LEU A 61 37.19 -2.17 5.99
N MET A 62 36.60 -1.68 7.07
CA MET A 62 37.34 -1.04 8.17
C MET A 62 38.27 -2.02 8.86
N THR A 63 37.85 -3.26 9.08
CA THR A 63 38.68 -4.29 9.75
C THR A 63 39.89 -4.65 8.89
N PHE A 64 39.69 -4.94 7.59
CA PHE A 64 40.77 -5.28 6.68
C PHE A 64 41.64 -4.06 6.30
N GLY A 65 41.03 -2.87 6.26
CA GLY A 65 41.77 -1.61 6.08
C GLY A 65 42.78 -1.40 7.22
N ASN A 66 42.34 -1.54 8.48
CA ASN A 66 43.21 -1.44 9.65
C ASN A 66 44.33 -2.51 9.65
N PHE A 67 44.03 -3.75 9.22
CA PHE A 67 45.04 -4.78 9.09
C PHE A 67 46.08 -4.46 8.00
N GLY A 68 45.65 -3.82 6.91
CA GLY A 68 46.53 -3.33 5.85
C GLY A 68 47.42 -2.19 6.33
N GLU A 69 46.84 -1.18 6.97
CA GLU A 69 47.53 0.02 7.45
C GLU A 69 48.60 -0.33 8.51
N ARG A 70 48.31 -1.27 9.40
CA ARG A 70 49.21 -1.74 10.44
C ARG A 70 50.22 -2.80 9.95
N TYR A 71 50.23 -3.12 8.66
CA TYR A 71 51.07 -4.18 8.08
C TYR A 71 50.83 -5.59 8.69
N GLU A 72 49.80 -5.76 9.49
CA GLU A 72 49.47 -7.05 10.13
C GLU A 72 49.10 -8.11 9.07
N LEU A 73 48.36 -7.72 8.04
CA LEU A 73 47.99 -8.60 6.93
C LEU A 73 49.26 -9.03 6.13
N LEU A 74 50.20 -8.10 5.93
CA LEU A 74 51.43 -8.39 5.23
C LEU A 74 52.34 -9.34 6.02
N SER A 75 52.47 -9.12 7.34
CA SER A 75 53.27 -9.98 8.21
C SER A 75 52.71 -11.40 8.29
N MET A 76 51.37 -11.56 8.37
CA MET A 76 50.73 -12.88 8.33
C MET A 76 50.97 -13.60 7.00
N LYS A 77 50.89 -12.88 5.88
CA LYS A 77 51.20 -13.45 4.56
C LYS A 77 52.70 -13.83 4.42
N ALA A 78 53.58 -13.01 4.93
CA ALA A 78 55.04 -13.30 4.93
C ALA A 78 55.37 -14.55 5.78
N ALA A 79 54.58 -14.80 6.85
CA ALA A 79 54.67 -16.03 7.65
C ALA A 79 54.04 -17.27 6.97
N GLY A 80 53.61 -17.15 5.69
CA GLY A 80 53.04 -18.27 4.92
C GLY A 80 51.58 -18.62 5.25
N ILE A 81 50.85 -17.77 5.98
CA ILE A 81 49.45 -18.02 6.32
C ILE A 81 48.58 -17.73 5.11
N PRO A 82 47.78 -18.71 4.60
CA PRO A 82 46.91 -18.49 3.46
C PRO A 82 45.77 -17.53 3.82
N LEU A 83 45.34 -16.68 2.89
CA LEU A 83 44.33 -15.65 3.05
C LEU A 83 42.98 -16.24 3.57
N LEU A 84 42.59 -17.42 3.08
CA LEU A 84 41.39 -18.13 3.54
C LEU A 84 41.39 -18.43 5.05
N ARG A 85 42.56 -18.69 5.63
CA ARG A 85 42.67 -18.92 7.08
C ARG A 85 42.47 -17.64 7.87
N ILE A 86 42.90 -16.50 7.33
CA ILE A 86 42.73 -15.17 7.94
C ILE A 86 41.26 -14.75 7.89
N ILE A 87 40.57 -15.04 6.78
CA ILE A 87 39.17 -14.65 6.57
C ILE A 87 38.16 -15.63 7.24
N ARG A 88 38.61 -16.84 7.57
CA ARG A 88 37.74 -17.89 8.14
C ARG A 88 36.85 -17.42 9.30
N PRO A 89 37.32 -16.69 10.32
CA PRO A 89 36.46 -16.20 11.39
C PRO A 89 35.37 -15.24 10.89
N LEU A 90 35.67 -14.41 9.88
CA LEU A 90 34.69 -13.52 9.27
C LEU A 90 33.60 -14.32 8.53
N ILE A 91 33.98 -15.37 7.79
CA ILE A 91 33.02 -16.23 7.09
C ILE A 91 32.07 -16.89 8.08
N ILE A 92 32.58 -17.43 9.19
CA ILE A 92 31.78 -18.06 10.25
C ILE A 92 30.79 -17.03 10.84
N PHE A 93 31.27 -15.83 11.14
CA PHE A 93 30.44 -14.74 11.66
C PHE A 93 29.36 -14.32 10.67
N CYS A 94 29.70 -14.14 9.39
CA CYS A 94 28.74 -13.81 8.33
C CYS A 94 27.68 -14.91 8.15
N THR A 95 28.07 -16.19 8.23
CA THR A 95 27.12 -17.31 8.14
C THR A 95 26.14 -17.29 9.30
N PHE A 96 26.62 -17.04 10.52
CA PHE A 96 25.77 -16.87 11.70
C PHE A 96 24.79 -15.72 11.54
N LEU A 97 25.27 -14.55 11.09
CA LEU A 97 24.41 -13.39 10.82
C LEU A 97 23.39 -13.65 9.71
N CYS A 98 23.76 -14.41 8.68
CA CYS A 98 22.85 -14.80 7.60
C CYS A 98 21.69 -15.65 8.13
N CYS A 99 21.95 -16.65 8.94
CA CYS A 99 20.93 -17.49 9.57
C CYS A 99 20.01 -16.65 10.50
N THR A 100 20.60 -15.77 11.29
CA THR A 100 19.85 -14.87 12.19
C THR A 100 18.99 -13.90 11.40
N SER A 101 19.52 -13.30 10.33
CA SER A 101 18.79 -12.39 9.45
C SER A 101 17.63 -13.09 8.73
N PHE A 102 17.83 -14.32 8.26
CA PHE A 102 16.78 -15.14 7.66
C PHE A 102 15.62 -15.39 8.63
N TYR A 103 15.94 -15.80 9.85
CA TYR A 103 14.93 -15.99 10.91
C TYR A 103 14.19 -14.68 11.21
N PHE A 104 14.92 -13.58 11.35
CA PHE A 104 14.36 -12.27 11.62
C PHE A 104 13.39 -11.83 10.51
N GLN A 105 13.81 -11.97 9.25
CA GLN A 105 13.03 -11.56 8.10
C GLN A 105 11.78 -12.41 7.87
N ASN A 106 11.83 -13.69 8.29
CA ASN A 106 10.69 -14.59 8.12
C ASN A 106 9.66 -14.50 9.26
N VAL A 107 10.06 -14.08 10.47
CA VAL A 107 9.18 -14.10 11.65
C VAL A 107 8.87 -12.71 12.19
N ILE A 108 9.88 -11.84 12.31
CA ILE A 108 9.75 -10.55 12.99
C ILE A 108 9.37 -9.45 12.00
N ALA A 109 10.04 -9.39 10.87
CA ALA A 109 9.86 -8.32 9.88
C ALA A 109 8.42 -8.24 9.33
N PRO A 110 7.71 -9.33 8.97
CA PRO A 110 6.34 -9.25 8.49
C PRO A 110 5.39 -8.65 9.53
N LYS A 111 5.52 -9.06 10.80
CA LYS A 111 4.70 -8.54 11.89
C LYS A 111 4.97 -7.06 12.16
N ALA A 112 6.25 -6.65 12.11
CA ALA A 112 6.64 -5.26 12.26
C ALA A 112 6.09 -4.42 11.09
N GLN A 113 6.12 -4.94 9.88
CA GLN A 113 5.60 -4.28 8.68
C GLN A 113 4.09 -4.03 8.76
N ILE A 114 3.31 -5.04 9.18
CA ILE A 114 1.86 -4.87 9.40
C ILE A 114 1.60 -3.75 10.41
N LYS A 115 2.28 -3.79 11.56
CA LYS A 115 2.12 -2.79 12.61
C LYS A 115 2.50 -1.37 12.13
N LEU A 116 3.60 -1.26 11.39
CA LEU A 116 4.05 0.00 10.82
C LEU A 116 3.03 0.56 9.82
N LEU A 117 2.53 -0.26 8.89
CA LEU A 117 1.53 0.15 7.91
C LEU A 117 0.20 0.51 8.58
N THR A 118 -0.22 -0.26 9.59
CA THR A 118 -1.41 0.05 10.39
C THR A 118 -1.28 1.43 11.05
N LEU A 119 -0.12 1.71 11.66
CA LEU A 119 0.14 3.02 12.25
C LEU A 119 0.09 4.15 11.21
N LEU A 120 0.72 3.95 10.04
CA LEU A 120 0.71 4.94 8.95
C LEU A 120 -0.72 5.24 8.46
N VAL A 121 -1.54 4.20 8.26
CA VAL A 121 -2.94 4.39 7.86
C VAL A 121 -3.72 5.11 8.95
N SER A 122 -3.56 4.70 10.21
CA SER A 122 -4.22 5.37 11.34
C SER A 122 -3.81 6.84 11.50
N MET A 123 -2.52 7.16 11.27
CA MET A 123 -2.02 8.54 11.30
C MET A 123 -2.60 9.39 10.17
N LYS A 124 -2.80 8.80 8.97
CA LYS A 124 -3.45 9.52 7.85
C LYS A 124 -4.89 9.87 8.15
N GLN A 125 -5.61 8.99 8.83
CA GLN A 125 -7.00 9.20 9.20
C GLN A 125 -7.20 10.17 10.37
N THR A 126 -6.13 10.52 11.11
CA THR A 126 -6.24 11.35 12.32
C THR A 126 -6.55 12.82 12.04
N SER A 127 -6.25 13.38 10.88
CA SER A 127 -6.42 14.80 10.57
C SER A 127 -6.71 15.02 9.08
N PRO A 128 -7.91 14.68 8.61
CA PRO A 128 -8.27 14.78 7.19
C PRO A 128 -8.26 16.23 6.68
N GLU A 129 -8.48 17.22 7.55
CA GLU A 129 -8.43 18.63 7.17
C GLU A 129 -7.07 19.05 6.62
N LEU A 130 -6.00 18.36 6.96
CA LEU A 130 -4.65 18.63 6.46
C LEU A 130 -4.35 17.91 5.15
N ASP A 131 -5.02 16.80 4.88
CA ASP A 131 -4.68 15.88 3.79
C ASP A 131 -5.55 16.02 2.53
N ILE A 132 -6.56 16.93 2.51
CA ILE A 132 -7.40 17.12 1.31
C ILE A 132 -6.54 17.59 0.13
N PRO A 133 -6.41 16.77 -0.95
CA PRO A 133 -5.62 17.12 -2.12
C PRO A 133 -6.34 18.14 -3.00
N GLU A 134 -5.57 19.01 -3.66
CA GLU A 134 -6.10 19.95 -4.63
C GLU A 134 -6.44 19.26 -5.96
N GLY A 135 -7.60 19.58 -6.52
CA GLY A 135 -8.00 19.12 -7.84
C GLY A 135 -8.40 17.64 -7.95
N VAL A 136 -8.54 16.93 -6.83
CA VAL A 136 -8.93 15.52 -6.77
C VAL A 136 -10.07 15.34 -5.78
N PHE A 137 -10.95 14.37 -6.04
CA PHE A 137 -11.97 13.98 -5.07
C PHE A 137 -11.35 13.22 -3.91
N TYR A 138 -11.68 13.67 -2.70
CA TYR A 138 -11.31 13.04 -1.44
C TYR A 138 -12.51 12.26 -0.88
N ASP A 139 -12.38 10.96 -0.76
CA ASP A 139 -13.43 10.00 -0.40
C ASP A 139 -13.16 9.23 0.91
N GLU A 140 -12.16 9.67 1.69
CA GLU A 140 -11.81 8.99 2.95
C GLU A 140 -12.77 9.29 4.11
N ILE A 141 -13.72 10.23 3.93
CA ILE A 141 -14.78 10.51 4.91
C ILE A 141 -16.03 9.72 4.52
N GLU A 142 -16.46 8.81 5.38
CA GLU A 142 -17.61 7.95 5.11
C GLU A 142 -18.88 8.77 4.82
N GLY A 143 -19.51 8.50 3.69
CA GLY A 143 -20.70 9.20 3.25
C GLY A 143 -20.46 10.54 2.56
N TYR A 144 -19.21 10.97 2.40
CA TYR A 144 -18.87 12.26 1.78
C TYR A 144 -17.78 12.10 0.71
N ASN A 145 -17.96 12.82 -0.40
CA ASN A 145 -16.94 13.03 -1.42
C ASN A 145 -16.68 14.52 -1.55
N ILE A 146 -15.46 14.97 -1.23
CA ILE A 146 -15.11 16.39 -1.18
C ILE A 146 -14.09 16.68 -2.28
N TYR A 147 -14.40 17.66 -3.11
CA TYR A 147 -13.48 18.19 -4.11
C TYR A 147 -13.13 19.63 -3.79
N VAL A 148 -11.85 19.95 -3.83
CA VAL A 148 -11.33 21.30 -3.59
C VAL A 148 -10.42 21.66 -4.75
N LYS A 149 -10.70 22.78 -5.41
CA LYS A 149 -9.90 23.22 -6.55
C LYS A 149 -8.55 23.79 -6.14
N GLN A 150 -8.53 24.58 -5.08
CA GLN A 150 -7.31 25.18 -4.51
C GLN A 150 -7.43 25.28 -2.99
N LYS A 151 -6.33 25.07 -2.32
CA LYS A 151 -6.20 25.19 -0.86
C LYS A 151 -5.08 26.16 -0.51
N ASP A 152 -5.40 27.18 0.26
CA ASP A 152 -4.39 28.04 0.83
C ASP A 152 -3.78 27.37 2.07
N ARG A 153 -2.52 27.01 1.99
CA ARG A 153 -1.80 26.30 3.06
C ARG A 153 -1.52 27.15 4.29
N GLU A 154 -1.49 28.49 4.13
CA GLU A 154 -1.22 29.38 5.27
C GLU A 154 -2.48 29.64 6.10
N THR A 155 -3.61 29.84 5.45
CA THR A 155 -4.89 30.18 6.10
C THR A 155 -5.81 28.97 6.30
N GLY A 156 -5.55 27.84 5.62
CA GLY A 156 -6.44 26.69 5.60
C GLY A 156 -7.73 26.88 4.79
N MET A 157 -7.85 28.02 4.07
CA MET A 157 -9.02 28.32 3.25
C MET A 157 -9.05 27.46 1.98
N LEU A 158 -10.21 26.92 1.70
CA LEU A 158 -10.51 26.10 0.52
C LEU A 158 -11.26 26.97 -0.48
N LYS A 159 -10.93 26.87 -1.77
CA LYS A 159 -11.60 27.59 -2.84
C LYS A 159 -12.25 26.63 -3.82
N ASP A 160 -13.43 27.02 -4.31
CA ASP A 160 -14.25 26.21 -5.23
C ASP A 160 -14.46 24.79 -4.65
N VAL A 161 -15.18 24.70 -3.55
CA VAL A 161 -15.46 23.45 -2.82
C VAL A 161 -16.72 22.81 -3.36
N LEU A 162 -16.65 21.55 -3.72
CA LEU A 162 -17.80 20.75 -4.14
C LEU A 162 -17.89 19.51 -3.24
N ILE A 163 -19.02 19.31 -2.60
CA ILE A 163 -19.26 18.23 -1.65
C ILE A 163 -20.45 17.42 -2.11
N TYR A 164 -20.23 16.13 -2.26
CA TYR A 164 -21.29 15.14 -2.40
C TYR A 164 -21.51 14.47 -1.06
N ASN A 165 -22.67 14.66 -0.48
CA ASN A 165 -23.11 13.97 0.73
C ASN A 165 -24.08 12.86 0.34
N PHE A 166 -23.72 11.62 0.60
CA PHE A 166 -24.52 10.42 0.36
C PHE A 166 -24.66 9.56 1.62
N SER A 167 -24.50 10.18 2.80
CA SER A 167 -24.69 9.49 4.10
C SER A 167 -26.08 8.84 4.23
N ASP A 168 -27.09 9.43 3.63
CA ASP A 168 -28.48 8.92 3.57
C ASP A 168 -28.75 8.03 2.34
N GLY A 169 -27.68 7.55 1.69
CA GLY A 169 -27.73 6.73 0.48
C GLY A 169 -27.69 7.52 -0.82
N PHE A 170 -27.25 6.88 -1.90
CA PHE A 170 -27.08 7.52 -3.21
C PHE A 170 -28.37 8.12 -3.81
N GLU A 171 -29.53 7.61 -3.40
CA GLU A 171 -30.82 8.12 -3.86
C GLU A 171 -31.17 9.47 -3.26
N ASN A 172 -30.65 9.78 -2.08
CA ASN A 172 -30.86 11.02 -1.33
C ASN A 172 -29.59 11.89 -1.32
N ALA A 173 -28.74 11.77 -2.32
CA ALA A 173 -27.50 12.52 -2.36
C ALA A 173 -27.73 14.03 -2.36
N HIS A 174 -27.02 14.73 -1.50
CA HIS A 174 -27.00 16.19 -1.42
C HIS A 174 -25.70 16.69 -2.08
N ILE A 175 -25.81 17.68 -2.94
CA ILE A 175 -24.66 18.31 -3.59
C ILE A 175 -24.56 19.72 -3.06
N ILE A 176 -23.42 20.07 -2.49
CA ILE A 176 -23.15 21.42 -1.99
C ILE A 176 -21.96 21.98 -2.78
N TRP A 177 -22.15 23.14 -3.37
CA TRP A 177 -21.09 23.92 -3.97
C TRP A 177 -20.91 25.22 -3.21
N ALA A 178 -19.66 25.59 -2.92
CA ALA A 178 -19.32 26.85 -2.26
C ALA A 178 -18.09 27.48 -2.89
N SER A 179 -18.08 28.79 -3.01
CA SER A 179 -16.94 29.53 -3.54
C SER A 179 -15.74 29.49 -2.60
N GLU A 180 -15.99 29.50 -1.28
CA GLU A 180 -14.96 29.41 -0.27
C GLU A 180 -15.43 28.51 0.87
N GLY A 181 -14.49 27.87 1.54
CA GLY A 181 -14.78 27.05 2.71
C GLY A 181 -13.59 26.96 3.64
N LYS A 182 -13.85 26.60 4.89
CA LYS A 182 -12.84 26.28 5.89
C LYS A 182 -13.26 25.02 6.61
N MET A 183 -12.33 24.11 6.77
CA MET A 183 -12.55 22.88 7.49
C MET A 183 -11.70 22.89 8.75
N GLU A 184 -12.34 22.65 9.89
CA GLU A 184 -11.70 22.65 11.20
C GLU A 184 -12.17 21.45 12.01
N MET A 185 -11.25 20.82 12.72
CA MET A 185 -11.60 19.75 13.64
C MET A 185 -12.00 20.32 14.99
N THR A 186 -13.02 19.74 15.60
CA THR A 186 -13.45 20.10 16.95
C THR A 186 -12.37 19.72 17.97
N ALA A 187 -12.36 20.42 19.12
CA ALA A 187 -11.39 20.16 20.19
C ALA A 187 -11.47 18.74 20.77
N ASP A 188 -12.62 18.08 20.69
CA ASP A 188 -12.85 16.69 21.09
C ASP A 188 -12.39 15.67 20.01
N LYS A 189 -12.00 16.15 18.82
CA LYS A 189 -11.59 15.32 17.66
C LYS A 189 -12.63 14.31 17.16
N GLN A 190 -13.90 14.51 17.52
CA GLN A 190 -15.00 13.60 17.09
C GLN A 190 -15.87 14.19 15.99
N HIS A 191 -15.71 15.48 15.69
CA HIS A 191 -16.50 16.15 14.68
C HIS A 191 -15.61 17.05 13.80
N LEU A 192 -15.96 17.13 12.54
CA LEU A 192 -15.37 18.02 11.58
C LEU A 192 -16.33 19.17 11.29
N TYR A 193 -15.92 20.38 11.61
CA TYR A 193 -16.65 21.60 11.27
C TYR A 193 -16.31 22.05 9.88
N LEU A 194 -17.31 22.16 9.05
CA LEU A 194 -17.19 22.67 7.69
C LEU A 194 -17.93 24.01 7.61
N HIS A 195 -17.16 25.08 7.46
CA HIS A 195 -17.67 26.43 7.22
C HIS A 195 -17.62 26.72 5.73
N LEU A 196 -18.77 26.96 5.13
CA LEU A 196 -18.91 27.23 3.69
C LEU A 196 -19.46 28.63 3.48
N TYR A 197 -18.89 29.34 2.52
CA TYR A 197 -19.26 30.70 2.18
C TYR A 197 -19.71 30.81 0.73
N ASN A 198 -20.78 31.59 0.51
CA ASN A 198 -21.32 31.93 -0.81
C ASN A 198 -21.51 30.70 -1.72
N GLY A 199 -22.53 29.91 -1.42
CA GLY A 199 -22.74 28.64 -2.13
C GLY A 199 -24.19 28.32 -2.41
N GLU A 200 -24.37 27.16 -3.00
CA GLU A 200 -25.66 26.57 -3.35
C GLU A 200 -25.69 25.11 -2.93
N GLN A 201 -26.86 24.66 -2.47
CA GLN A 201 -27.13 23.26 -2.18
C GLN A 201 -28.23 22.74 -3.04
N PHE A 202 -28.05 21.54 -3.55
CA PHE A 202 -29.03 20.77 -4.29
C PHE A 202 -29.36 19.49 -3.51
N GLU A 203 -30.62 19.26 -3.25
CA GLU A 203 -31.13 18.11 -2.49
C GLU A 203 -32.25 17.43 -3.27
N ASN A 204 -32.18 16.10 -3.40
CA ASN A 204 -33.27 15.30 -3.96
C ASN A 204 -34.29 14.97 -2.86
N LEU A 205 -35.54 15.42 -3.05
CA LEU A 205 -36.63 15.18 -2.11
C LEU A 205 -37.35 13.87 -2.45
N LYS A 206 -36.70 12.72 -2.36
CA LYS A 206 -37.26 11.44 -2.79
C LYS A 206 -38.13 10.75 -1.71
N SER A 207 -38.22 11.30 -0.51
CA SER A 207 -38.71 10.57 0.66
C SER A 207 -40.23 10.55 0.87
N GLN A 208 -41.06 11.06 -0.05
CA GLN A 208 -42.52 10.97 0.14
C GLN A 208 -43.24 10.52 -1.13
N THR A 209 -43.62 9.24 -1.16
CA THR A 209 -44.74 8.63 -1.86
C THR A 209 -45.32 9.40 -3.06
N ILE A 210 -44.55 9.57 -4.11
CA ILE A 210 -45.08 10.03 -5.40
C ILE A 210 -44.64 9.09 -6.49
N SER A 211 -45.56 8.26 -6.93
CA SER A 211 -45.46 7.44 -8.14
C SER A 211 -45.43 8.32 -9.37
N SER A 212 -44.38 9.11 -9.58
CA SER A 212 -44.20 9.86 -10.81
C SER A 212 -42.73 9.96 -11.17
N ASN A 213 -42.44 9.93 -12.47
CA ASN A 213 -41.14 10.04 -13.06
C ASN A 213 -40.40 11.39 -12.78
N ASN A 214 -40.96 12.23 -11.93
CA ASN A 214 -40.44 13.55 -11.59
C ASN A 214 -40.03 13.56 -10.12
N VAL A 215 -38.72 13.46 -9.88
CA VAL A 215 -38.17 13.60 -8.53
C VAL A 215 -38.03 15.09 -8.23
N PRO A 216 -38.78 15.64 -7.25
CA PRO A 216 -38.61 17.05 -6.89
C PRO A 216 -37.23 17.27 -6.27
N TYR A 217 -36.55 18.31 -6.69
CA TYR A 217 -35.31 18.75 -6.09
C TYR A 217 -35.47 20.12 -5.43
N ARG A 218 -34.75 20.35 -4.36
CA ARG A 218 -34.67 21.62 -3.63
C ARG A 218 -33.33 22.26 -3.95
N ARG A 219 -33.34 23.53 -4.35
CA ARG A 219 -32.16 24.37 -4.50
C ARG A 219 -32.18 25.45 -3.44
N GLU A 220 -31.14 25.51 -2.63
CA GLU A 220 -30.95 26.55 -1.63
C GLU A 220 -29.67 27.32 -1.92
N THR A 221 -29.75 28.63 -1.82
CA THR A 221 -28.57 29.50 -1.92
C THR A 221 -28.28 30.04 -0.52
N PHE A 222 -27.03 29.97 -0.10
CA PHE A 222 -26.62 30.43 1.22
C PHE A 222 -25.43 31.39 1.15
N ARG A 223 -25.35 32.34 2.06
CA ARG A 223 -24.17 33.18 2.24
C ARG A 223 -23.15 32.51 3.14
N GLU A 224 -23.63 31.85 4.18
CA GLU A 224 -22.84 31.14 5.15
C GLU A 224 -23.59 29.88 5.56
N LYS A 225 -22.87 28.75 5.59
CA LYS A 225 -23.40 27.47 6.02
C LYS A 225 -22.40 26.75 6.87
N HIS A 226 -22.87 26.27 8.03
CA HIS A 226 -22.08 25.45 8.93
C HIS A 226 -22.63 24.03 8.89
N THR A 227 -21.77 23.09 8.55
CA THR A 227 -22.10 21.67 8.54
C THR A 227 -21.16 20.94 9.50
N ILE A 228 -21.73 20.10 10.33
CA ILE A 228 -20.97 19.22 11.22
C ILE A 228 -20.99 17.84 10.58
N ILE A 229 -19.82 17.28 10.36
CA ILE A 229 -19.63 15.92 9.88
C ILE A 229 -19.16 15.09 11.06
N GLU A 230 -19.86 14.03 11.40
CA GLU A 230 -19.39 13.07 12.38
C GLU A 230 -18.15 12.39 11.82
N PHE A 231 -17.04 12.61 12.46
CA PHE A 231 -15.74 12.06 12.06
C PHE A 231 -14.90 11.79 13.30
N ASP A 232 -14.58 10.54 13.53
CA ASP A 232 -13.68 10.18 14.63
C ASP A 232 -12.23 10.46 14.22
N GLY A 233 -11.80 11.69 14.48
CA GLY A 233 -10.42 12.16 14.27
C GLY A 233 -9.48 11.79 15.41
N GLY A 234 -9.93 11.03 16.38
CA GLY A 234 -9.08 10.43 17.40
C GLY A 234 -8.12 9.42 16.74
N PHE A 235 -6.91 9.27 17.31
CA PHE A 235 -6.03 8.21 16.87
C PHE A 235 -6.63 6.86 17.27
N ASN A 236 -7.40 6.25 16.37
CA ASN A 236 -7.86 4.88 16.49
C ASN A 236 -6.96 3.97 15.64
N MET A 237 -6.44 2.93 16.27
CA MET A 237 -5.65 1.95 15.54
C MET A 237 -6.58 1.14 14.65
N VAL A 238 -6.49 1.37 13.35
CA VAL A 238 -7.26 0.63 12.34
C VAL A 238 -6.96 -0.86 12.46
N ASP A 239 -7.97 -1.71 12.22
CA ASP A 239 -7.73 -3.15 12.19
C ASP A 239 -6.81 -3.50 11.01
N GLY A 240 -5.60 -3.96 11.32
CA GLY A 240 -4.58 -4.30 10.33
C GLY A 240 -4.86 -5.60 9.56
N SER A 241 -6.00 -6.24 9.75
CA SER A 241 -6.33 -7.52 9.10
C SER A 241 -6.32 -7.42 7.57
N PHE A 242 -6.80 -6.30 7.01
CA PHE A 242 -6.78 -6.05 5.57
C PHE A 242 -5.35 -5.88 4.99
N LEU A 243 -4.37 -5.51 5.82
CA LEU A 243 -2.97 -5.36 5.42
C LEU A 243 -2.21 -6.70 5.45
N SER A 244 -2.77 -7.72 6.10
CA SER A 244 -2.16 -9.06 6.19
C SER A 244 -2.06 -9.76 4.83
N ASP A 245 -2.91 -9.37 3.88
CA ASP A 245 -2.90 -9.94 2.52
C ASP A 245 -1.81 -9.37 1.60
N ARG A 246 -1.12 -8.31 2.01
CA ARG A 246 -0.02 -7.75 1.24
C ARG A 246 1.19 -8.69 1.23
N SER A 247 1.87 -8.77 0.11
CA SER A 247 3.08 -9.60 -0.05
C SER A 247 4.18 -9.26 0.95
N ASP A 248 4.31 -7.97 1.29
CA ASP A 248 5.35 -7.46 2.20
C ASP A 248 5.11 -7.86 3.66
N SER A 249 3.87 -8.27 3.96
CA SER A 249 3.40 -8.64 5.30
C SER A 249 3.35 -10.15 5.54
N LYS A 250 3.67 -10.96 4.52
CA LYS A 250 3.59 -12.42 4.56
C LYS A 250 4.95 -13.06 4.79
N ASN A 251 4.96 -14.14 5.56
CA ASN A 251 6.13 -14.97 5.69
C ASN A 251 6.27 -15.93 4.49
N MET A 252 7.41 -16.63 4.37
CA MET A 252 7.70 -17.50 3.23
C MET A 252 6.64 -18.60 3.03
N ILE A 253 6.09 -19.16 4.12
CA ILE A 253 5.07 -20.20 4.08
C ILE A 253 3.74 -19.60 3.57
N GLU A 254 3.34 -18.44 4.09
CA GLU A 254 2.13 -17.74 3.70
C GLU A 254 2.19 -17.26 2.25
N ILE A 255 3.37 -16.83 1.77
CA ILE A 255 3.59 -16.49 0.36
C ILE A 255 3.38 -17.73 -0.52
N SER A 256 3.96 -18.87 -0.16
CA SER A 256 3.78 -20.12 -0.89
C SER A 256 2.30 -20.52 -0.97
N GLN A 257 1.58 -20.48 0.15
CA GLN A 257 0.14 -20.75 0.19
C GLN A 257 -0.67 -19.76 -0.64
N SER A 258 -0.27 -18.48 -0.65
CA SER A 258 -0.92 -17.46 -1.47
C SER A 258 -0.71 -17.70 -2.95
N ILE A 259 0.49 -18.13 -3.37
CA ILE A 259 0.80 -18.51 -4.75
C ILE A 259 -0.06 -19.70 -5.18
N ASP A 260 -0.15 -20.73 -4.34
CA ASP A 260 -0.97 -21.90 -4.62
C ASP A 260 -2.47 -21.53 -4.74
N SER A 261 -2.97 -20.71 -3.82
CA SER A 261 -4.37 -20.25 -3.86
C SER A 261 -4.69 -19.40 -5.09
N LEU A 262 -3.77 -18.51 -5.49
CA LEU A 262 -3.90 -17.70 -6.71
C LEU A 262 -3.84 -18.55 -7.97
N SER A 263 -2.96 -19.55 -8.00
CA SER A 263 -2.85 -20.51 -9.09
C SER A 263 -4.16 -21.31 -9.26
N HIS A 264 -4.71 -21.84 -8.18
CA HIS A 264 -6.01 -22.53 -8.21
C HIS A 264 -7.15 -21.61 -8.65
N ARG A 265 -7.15 -20.34 -8.20
CA ARG A 265 -8.16 -19.35 -8.61
C ARG A 265 -8.03 -19.00 -10.09
N ALA A 266 -6.80 -18.83 -10.59
CA ALA A 266 -6.55 -18.60 -12.01
C ALA A 266 -7.02 -19.77 -12.87
N ASP A 267 -6.74 -21.01 -12.45
CA ASP A 267 -7.21 -22.22 -13.13
C ASP A 267 -8.74 -22.33 -13.14
N SER A 268 -9.39 -22.01 -12.02
CA SER A 268 -10.85 -22.03 -11.92
C SER A 268 -11.50 -20.98 -12.82
N LEU A 269 -10.96 -19.75 -12.83
CA LEU A 269 -11.42 -18.69 -13.72
C LEU A 269 -11.19 -19.04 -15.19
N GLY A 270 -10.02 -19.59 -15.53
CA GLY A 270 -9.73 -20.06 -16.88
C GLY A 270 -10.71 -21.12 -17.37
N ARG A 271 -11.09 -22.07 -16.49
CA ARG A 271 -12.10 -23.08 -16.81
C ARG A 271 -13.50 -22.49 -16.95
N SER A 272 -13.89 -21.53 -16.09
CA SER A 272 -15.19 -20.88 -16.18
C SER A 272 -15.32 -20.05 -17.46
N MET A 273 -14.30 -19.26 -17.80
CA MET A 273 -14.25 -18.50 -19.06
C MET A 273 -14.28 -19.41 -20.29
N TYR A 274 -13.51 -20.50 -20.25
CA TYR A 274 -13.55 -21.49 -21.34
C TYR A 274 -14.96 -22.08 -21.54
N ASN A 275 -15.62 -22.44 -20.44
CA ASN A 275 -16.97 -23.00 -20.50
C ASN A 275 -18.01 -21.97 -20.99
N GLU A 276 -17.85 -20.70 -20.58
CA GLU A 276 -18.70 -19.61 -21.04
C GLU A 276 -18.52 -19.30 -22.53
N ILE A 277 -17.28 -19.22 -23.01
CA ILE A 277 -16.97 -19.08 -24.43
C ILE A 277 -17.52 -20.26 -25.24
N LYS A 278 -17.38 -21.47 -24.70
CA LYS A 278 -17.92 -22.70 -25.35
C LYS A 278 -19.45 -22.68 -25.41
N ALA A 279 -20.12 -22.17 -24.37
CA ALA A 279 -21.58 -22.06 -24.30
C ALA A 279 -22.10 -20.94 -25.22
N SER A 280 -21.35 -19.83 -25.34
CA SER A 280 -21.73 -18.69 -26.17
C SER A 280 -21.44 -18.85 -27.66
N THR A 281 -20.60 -19.83 -28.03
CA THR A 281 -20.29 -20.10 -29.44
C THR A 281 -21.51 -20.75 -30.10
N TYR A 282 -22.17 -20.04 -31.00
CA TYR A 282 -23.37 -20.43 -31.76
C TYR A 282 -23.18 -21.67 -32.67
N ARG A 283 -22.02 -22.29 -32.71
CA ARG A 283 -21.77 -23.55 -33.43
C ARG A 283 -21.89 -24.70 -32.43
N ASN A 284 -23.05 -25.33 -32.42
CA ASN A 284 -23.24 -26.71 -31.94
C ASN A 284 -22.41 -27.69 -32.80
N ILE A 285 -21.09 -27.66 -32.64
CA ILE A 285 -20.26 -28.75 -33.13
C ILE A 285 -20.49 -29.90 -32.15
N ILE A 286 -21.32 -30.85 -32.53
CA ILE A 286 -21.47 -32.15 -31.83
C ILE A 286 -20.11 -32.84 -31.95
N LEU A 287 -19.22 -32.61 -31.00
CA LEU A 287 -17.96 -33.32 -30.91
C LEU A 287 -18.25 -34.78 -30.56
N SER A 288 -17.69 -35.70 -31.31
CA SER A 288 -17.68 -37.13 -30.98
C SER A 288 -17.10 -37.31 -29.57
N LYS A 289 -17.58 -38.33 -28.84
CA LYS A 289 -17.03 -38.66 -27.50
C LYS A 289 -15.50 -38.87 -27.52
N THR A 290 -14.95 -39.37 -28.62
CA THR A 290 -13.53 -39.58 -28.87
C THR A 290 -12.77 -38.23 -29.02
N ASP A 291 -13.37 -37.26 -29.69
CA ASP A 291 -12.75 -35.93 -29.89
C ASP A 291 -12.81 -35.10 -28.62
N SER A 292 -13.88 -35.23 -27.83
CA SER A 292 -14.00 -34.59 -26.51
C SER A 292 -12.93 -35.09 -25.52
N ALA A 293 -12.65 -36.42 -25.54
CA ALA A 293 -11.61 -37.02 -24.69
C ALA A 293 -10.20 -36.54 -25.10
N LYS A 294 -9.93 -36.46 -26.43
CA LYS A 294 -8.66 -35.93 -26.93
C LYS A 294 -8.45 -34.48 -26.60
N ILE A 295 -9.49 -33.63 -26.66
CA ILE A 295 -9.40 -32.22 -26.31
C ILE A 295 -9.10 -32.04 -24.80
N VAL A 296 -9.72 -32.84 -23.93
CA VAL A 296 -9.45 -32.82 -22.49
C VAL A 296 -8.01 -33.26 -22.21
N GLU A 297 -7.51 -34.29 -22.85
CA GLU A 297 -6.14 -34.79 -22.70
C GLU A 297 -5.10 -33.79 -23.25
N THR A 298 -5.41 -33.11 -24.34
CA THR A 298 -4.55 -32.09 -24.93
C THR A 298 -4.52 -30.83 -24.07
N ASN A 299 -5.65 -30.35 -23.55
CA ASN A 299 -5.73 -29.19 -22.69
C ASN A 299 -5.01 -29.37 -21.32
N SER A 300 -4.92 -30.61 -20.81
CA SER A 300 -4.17 -30.89 -19.59
C SER A 300 -2.64 -30.80 -19.77
N LYS A 301 -2.15 -30.81 -21.01
CA LYS A 301 -0.72 -30.76 -21.35
C LYS A 301 -0.27 -29.47 -22.06
N ILE A 302 -1.18 -28.51 -22.29
CA ILE A 302 -0.83 -27.27 -22.97
C ILE A 302 -0.10 -26.35 -22.00
N ASN A 303 1.20 -26.23 -22.19
CA ASN A 303 1.97 -25.15 -21.60
C ASN A 303 1.69 -23.85 -22.39
N VAL A 304 1.00 -22.91 -21.76
CA VAL A 304 0.57 -21.64 -22.37
C VAL A 304 1.76 -20.87 -22.95
N ASP A 305 2.92 -20.94 -22.30
CA ASP A 305 4.15 -20.28 -22.76
C ASP A 305 4.72 -20.90 -24.03
N SER A 306 4.65 -22.22 -24.17
CA SER A 306 5.08 -22.92 -25.41
C SER A 306 4.15 -22.61 -26.57
N LEU A 307 2.85 -22.49 -26.32
CA LEU A 307 1.85 -22.12 -27.31
C LEU A 307 2.02 -20.67 -27.78
N PHE A 308 2.24 -19.75 -26.85
CA PHE A 308 2.51 -18.34 -27.16
C PHE A 308 3.78 -18.17 -27.99
N ASN A 309 4.83 -18.93 -27.69
CA ASN A 309 6.07 -18.90 -28.46
C ASN A 309 5.98 -19.51 -29.85
N SER A 310 4.98 -20.36 -30.11
CA SER A 310 4.75 -20.95 -31.42
C SER A 310 4.00 -20.05 -32.41
N TYR A 311 3.36 -18.96 -31.93
CA TYR A 311 2.68 -18.00 -32.78
C TYR A 311 3.65 -17.09 -33.54
N THR A 312 3.29 -16.76 -34.79
CA THR A 312 4.00 -15.76 -35.58
C THR A 312 3.85 -14.34 -34.95
N LEU A 313 4.76 -13.43 -35.23
CA LEU A 313 4.75 -12.05 -34.68
C LEU A 313 3.39 -11.33 -34.91
N ALA A 314 2.77 -11.54 -36.08
CA ALA A 314 1.46 -10.96 -36.42
C ALA A 314 0.28 -11.55 -35.61
N GLU A 315 0.40 -12.78 -35.14
CA GLU A 315 -0.61 -13.43 -34.29
C GLU A 315 -0.39 -13.09 -32.81
N LYS A 316 0.87 -12.88 -32.40
CA LYS A 316 1.21 -12.41 -31.04
C LYS A 316 0.62 -11.04 -30.75
N ASP A 317 0.63 -10.12 -31.70
CA ASP A 317 0.03 -8.79 -31.56
C ASP A 317 -1.50 -8.85 -31.35
N LYS A 318 -2.19 -9.73 -32.06
CA LYS A 318 -3.64 -9.94 -31.89
C LYS A 318 -4.00 -10.52 -30.51
N THR A 319 -3.14 -11.38 -29.95
CA THR A 319 -3.35 -11.98 -28.63
C THR A 319 -2.97 -11.04 -27.49
N GLN A 320 -2.04 -10.10 -27.69
CA GLN A 320 -1.72 -9.07 -26.72
C GLN A 320 -2.85 -8.02 -26.56
N ILE A 321 -3.53 -7.67 -27.66
CA ILE A 321 -4.69 -6.76 -27.61
C ILE A 321 -5.83 -7.34 -26.77
N GLY A 322 -6.03 -8.67 -26.79
CA GLY A 322 -7.01 -9.35 -25.93
C GLY A 322 -6.63 -9.38 -24.43
N ARG A 323 -5.35 -9.24 -24.07
CA ARG A 323 -4.88 -9.18 -22.67
C ARG A 323 -4.96 -7.78 -22.07
N ALA A 324 -5.00 -6.74 -22.88
CA ALA A 324 -5.08 -5.35 -22.42
C ALA A 324 -6.51 -4.90 -22.05
N HIS A 325 -7.52 -5.76 -22.26
CA HIS A 325 -8.93 -5.49 -21.98
C HIS A 325 -9.57 -6.45 -20.96
N VAL A 326 -8.76 -7.19 -20.19
CA VAL A 326 -9.24 -8.02 -19.08
C VAL A 326 -8.67 -7.54 -17.76
#